data_866323d3e59e6a96932b4db02724cb24
#
_entry.id   866323d3e59e6a96932b4db02724cb24
#
_cell.length_a   1.000
_cell.length_b   1.000
_cell.length_c   1.000
_cell.angle_alpha   90.00
_cell.angle_beta   90.00
_cell.angle_gamma   90.00
#
_symmetry.space_group_name_H-M   'P 1'
#
loop_
_entity.id
_entity.type
_entity.pdbx_description
1 polymer ?
#
loop_
_entity_poly.entity_id
_entity_poly.type
_entity_poly.pdbx_seq_one_letter_code
_entity_poly.pdbx_strand_id
1 'polypeptide(L)'
;MENKVYYGEYSLDYWIELILSKNIILPDYQRNFVWDEEKREKLIESLSEKKFVPPVIIGSFKQDGESLNLLIDGQQRLTSILLSVIGYFPDRKTFEKFSKRKVAKVLDENDDYFDEKTDVINWTFNDLLKDGPKSLEELKEELNKNKFFKKIEFRDNIPDKEFLKNTFLGFSFLIPDSSKPSYQQQYYTSVFRNINVQGQSLTPQESREALYYLDQSKVSFFKPYFLEKYTLKTIDFVRYMAVLSEYHQNPNIEMLCVGFGGSKDKLESYYMEYINFIIADTKKDEQKFVSLEYLLKGDNYNQFFEELDYYIKEFGLYNENFDSIIDQDLYYFGLIYFVLFMQKKLKTENLELLFEKLKNKIEEFKDPFTYKPVEFDSGEEGFVEITNYHPRNPSALKYLTKRVKSSIEIYKEIMLDI
;
A
#
# COMPACT_ATOMS: atom_id res chain seq x y z
N MET A 1 -0.39 28.24 -20.83
CA MET A 1 1.06 28.25 -20.51
C MET A 1 1.58 26.84 -20.72
N GLU A 2 2.88 26.66 -20.86
CA GLU A 2 3.46 25.32 -20.98
C GLU A 2 4.09 24.92 -19.64
N ASN A 3 4.08 23.62 -19.33
CA ASN A 3 4.84 23.09 -18.19
C ASN A 3 6.32 23.46 -18.33
N LYS A 4 6.95 23.87 -17.24
CA LYS A 4 8.36 24.28 -17.24
C LYS A 4 9.18 23.39 -16.33
N VAL A 5 10.42 23.14 -16.71
CA VAL A 5 11.40 22.42 -15.91
C VAL A 5 12.65 23.28 -15.79
N TYR A 6 13.11 23.47 -14.56
CA TYR A 6 14.38 24.13 -14.25
C TYR A 6 15.33 23.12 -13.63
N TYR A 7 16.62 23.29 -13.88
CA TYR A 7 17.67 22.42 -13.37
C TYR A 7 18.64 23.26 -12.55
N GLY A 8 19.13 22.68 -11.47
CA GLY A 8 20.11 23.31 -10.62
C GLY A 8 20.69 22.33 -9.61
N GLU A 9 21.48 22.85 -8.69
CA GLU A 9 22.04 22.11 -7.58
C GLU A 9 21.98 22.95 -6.32
N TYR A 10 21.80 22.29 -5.16
CA TYR A 10 21.95 22.90 -3.84
C TYR A 10 23.00 22.15 -3.05
N SER A 11 23.68 22.86 -2.12
CA SER A 11 24.51 22.20 -1.13
C SER A 11 23.67 21.25 -0.25
N LEU A 12 24.29 20.22 0.31
CA LEU A 12 23.58 19.33 1.24
C LEU A 12 23.11 20.10 2.48
N ASP A 13 23.85 21.11 2.92
CA ASP A 13 23.50 22.01 4.03
C ASP A 13 22.14 22.69 3.74
N TYR A 14 21.98 23.23 2.53
CA TYR A 14 20.73 23.87 2.14
C TYR A 14 19.57 22.88 1.96
N TRP A 15 19.81 21.68 1.44
CA TRP A 15 18.79 20.62 1.40
C TRP A 15 18.25 20.26 2.78
N ILE A 16 19.14 20.16 3.77
CA ILE A 16 18.76 19.88 5.16
C ILE A 16 17.95 21.05 5.73
N GLU A 17 18.35 22.31 5.47
CA GLU A 17 17.60 23.50 5.88
C GLU A 17 16.18 23.49 5.30
N LEU A 18 16.02 23.16 4.01
CA LEU A 18 14.71 23.06 3.37
C LEU A 18 13.81 21.99 4.01
N ILE A 19 14.38 20.85 4.42
CA ILE A 19 13.64 19.79 5.12
C ILE A 19 13.23 20.29 6.52
N LEU A 20 14.19 20.75 7.31
CA LEU A 20 13.99 21.12 8.71
C LEU A 20 13.00 22.29 8.88
N SER A 21 13.02 23.23 7.94
CA SER A 21 12.09 24.35 7.90
C SER A 21 10.70 24.01 7.32
N LYS A 22 10.50 22.76 6.86
CA LYS A 22 9.30 22.33 6.13
C LYS A 22 9.02 23.08 4.82
N ASN A 23 10.07 23.68 4.21
CA ASN A 23 9.97 24.27 2.88
C ASN A 23 9.95 23.24 1.75
N ILE A 24 10.27 21.99 2.07
CA ILE A 24 10.08 20.84 1.21
C ILE A 24 9.30 19.78 1.96
N ILE A 25 8.23 19.28 1.33
CA ILE A 25 7.33 18.30 1.94
C ILE A 25 7.12 17.10 1.00
N LEU A 26 6.74 15.97 1.57
CA LEU A 26 6.36 14.79 0.81
C LEU A 26 4.87 14.83 0.46
N PRO A 27 4.50 14.53 -0.79
CA PRO A 27 3.13 14.19 -1.10
C PRO A 27 2.66 12.94 -0.33
N ASP A 28 1.36 12.86 -0.06
CA ASP A 28 0.76 11.76 0.72
C ASP A 28 0.88 10.38 0.06
N TYR A 29 1.18 10.33 -1.24
CA TYR A 29 1.40 9.08 -1.98
C TYR A 29 2.85 8.58 -1.94
N GLN A 30 3.76 9.28 -1.24
CA GLN A 30 5.14 8.82 -1.10
C GLN A 30 5.20 7.63 -0.14
N ARG A 31 5.99 6.63 -0.54
CA ARG A 31 6.23 5.46 0.30
C ARG A 31 7.05 5.81 1.53
N ASN A 32 7.00 4.93 2.51
CA ASN A 32 7.84 5.02 3.70
C ASN A 32 9.34 4.92 3.38
N PHE A 33 10.18 5.30 4.33
CA PHE A 33 11.62 5.13 4.21
C PHE A 33 12.00 3.64 4.29
N VAL A 34 12.54 3.09 3.19
CA VAL A 34 12.81 1.65 3.06
C VAL A 34 14.29 1.31 2.86
N TRP A 35 15.16 2.29 2.63
CA TRP A 35 16.59 2.03 2.46
C TRP A 35 17.21 1.44 3.72
N ASP A 36 18.19 0.56 3.53
CA ASP A 36 19.05 0.01 4.58
C ASP A 36 20.33 0.84 4.75
N GLU A 37 21.15 0.46 5.74
CA GLU A 37 22.41 1.13 6.03
C GLU A 37 23.41 1.04 4.89
N GLU A 38 23.44 -0.07 4.16
CA GLU A 38 24.36 -0.28 3.04
C GLU A 38 24.07 0.71 1.89
N LYS A 39 22.79 0.91 1.55
CA LYS A 39 22.38 1.89 0.54
C LYS A 39 22.70 3.32 0.98
N ARG A 40 22.48 3.63 2.27
CA ARG A 40 22.87 4.91 2.85
C ARG A 40 24.38 5.14 2.75
N GLU A 41 25.20 4.16 3.14
CA GLU A 41 26.67 4.25 3.08
C GLU A 41 27.14 4.49 1.64
N LYS A 42 26.66 3.72 0.68
CA LYS A 42 26.98 3.87 -0.75
C LYS A 42 26.60 5.26 -1.29
N LEU A 43 25.51 5.84 -0.80
CA LEU A 43 25.13 7.20 -1.17
C LEU A 43 26.15 8.23 -0.63
N ILE A 44 26.49 8.16 0.65
CA ILE A 44 27.43 9.09 1.28
C ILE A 44 28.82 8.95 0.65
N GLU A 45 29.28 7.72 0.38
CA GLU A 45 30.50 7.45 -0.36
C GLU A 45 30.47 8.10 -1.76
N SER A 46 29.39 7.89 -2.52
CA SER A 46 29.25 8.47 -3.86
C SER A 46 29.29 10.00 -3.84
N LEU A 47 28.68 10.63 -2.84
CA LEU A 47 28.72 12.07 -2.65
C LEU A 47 30.13 12.56 -2.25
N SER A 48 30.82 11.82 -1.37
CA SER A 48 32.18 12.13 -0.95
C SER A 48 33.19 12.07 -2.11
N GLU A 49 33.04 11.08 -2.95
CA GLU A 49 33.89 10.87 -4.12
C GLU A 49 33.46 11.67 -5.36
N LYS A 50 32.44 12.53 -5.20
CA LYS A 50 31.86 13.32 -6.31
C LYS A 50 31.42 12.49 -7.50
N LYS A 51 30.96 11.25 -7.24
CA LYS A 51 30.34 10.40 -8.24
C LYS A 51 28.95 10.93 -8.59
N PHE A 52 28.47 10.57 -9.79
CA PHE A 52 27.12 10.96 -10.18
C PHE A 52 26.06 10.35 -9.25
N VAL A 53 25.26 11.23 -8.67
CA VAL A 53 24.03 10.89 -7.91
C VAL A 53 22.85 11.47 -8.67
N PRO A 54 21.82 10.68 -9.00
CA PRO A 54 20.65 11.20 -9.71
C PRO A 54 20.04 12.41 -8.98
N PRO A 55 19.65 13.46 -9.72
CA PRO A 55 19.04 14.64 -9.11
C PRO A 55 17.70 14.29 -8.44
N VAL A 56 17.34 15.04 -7.42
CA VAL A 56 15.99 14.98 -6.84
C VAL A 56 15.00 15.73 -7.74
N ILE A 57 13.72 15.39 -7.67
CA ILE A 57 12.67 16.05 -8.43
C ILE A 57 11.72 16.73 -7.47
N ILE A 58 11.60 18.05 -7.58
CA ILE A 58 10.70 18.88 -6.77
C ILE A 58 9.68 19.58 -7.67
N GLY A 59 8.50 19.78 -7.14
CA GLY A 59 7.40 20.44 -7.84
C GLY A 59 6.87 21.63 -7.05
N SER A 60 6.58 22.74 -7.73
CA SER A 60 5.91 23.88 -7.14
C SER A 60 4.42 23.60 -6.96
N PHE A 61 3.94 23.62 -5.74
CA PHE A 61 2.54 23.38 -5.41
C PHE A 61 1.95 24.60 -4.71
N LYS A 62 0.76 25.03 -5.15
CA LYS A 62 0.04 26.14 -4.53
C LYS A 62 -1.19 25.62 -3.83
N GLN A 63 -1.27 25.83 -2.54
CA GLN A 63 -2.41 25.51 -1.71
C GLN A 63 -2.71 26.65 -0.76
N ASP A 64 -3.96 27.08 -0.67
CA ASP A 64 -4.47 28.11 0.24
C ASP A 64 -3.69 29.44 0.21
N GLY A 65 -3.12 29.79 -0.96
CA GLY A 65 -2.32 30.98 -1.16
C GLY A 65 -0.84 30.83 -0.83
N GLU A 66 -0.41 29.74 -0.27
CA GLU A 66 0.97 29.40 0.01
C GLU A 66 1.63 28.63 -1.15
N SER A 67 2.93 28.83 -1.32
CA SER A 67 3.72 28.06 -2.28
C SER A 67 4.57 27.04 -1.51
N LEU A 68 4.31 25.77 -1.78
CA LEU A 68 5.03 24.65 -1.20
C LEU A 68 5.92 23.98 -2.25
N ASN A 69 6.99 23.33 -1.83
CA ASN A 69 7.82 22.51 -2.68
C ASN A 69 7.54 21.03 -2.35
N LEU A 70 6.91 20.31 -3.30
CA LEU A 70 6.68 18.89 -3.17
C LEU A 70 7.89 18.10 -3.66
N LEU A 71 8.42 17.21 -2.84
CA LEU A 71 9.44 16.25 -3.25
C LEU A 71 8.81 15.09 -4.01
N ILE A 72 8.93 15.09 -5.34
CA ILE A 72 8.33 14.08 -6.22
C ILE A 72 9.21 12.83 -6.30
N ASP A 73 10.53 12.98 -6.36
CA ASP A 73 11.50 11.87 -6.29
C ASP A 73 12.72 12.28 -5.49
N GLY A 74 13.38 11.30 -4.88
CA GLY A 74 14.60 11.47 -4.09
C GLY A 74 14.39 11.44 -2.58
N GLN A 75 13.20 11.11 -2.10
CA GLN A 75 12.90 10.98 -0.67
C GLN A 75 13.90 10.07 0.06
N GLN A 76 14.19 8.89 -0.46
CA GLN A 76 15.12 7.94 0.16
C GLN A 76 16.52 8.53 0.28
N ARG A 77 16.96 9.28 -0.74
CA ARG A 77 18.27 9.97 -0.76
C ARG A 77 18.32 11.08 0.30
N LEU A 78 17.36 12.00 0.27
CA LEU A 78 17.33 13.12 1.23
C LEU A 78 17.15 12.64 2.67
N THR A 79 16.31 11.65 2.90
CA THR A 79 16.15 11.02 4.24
C THR A 79 17.47 10.38 4.69
N SER A 80 18.18 9.67 3.81
CA SER A 80 19.48 9.06 4.15
C SER A 80 20.54 10.08 4.48
N ILE A 81 20.57 11.20 3.77
CA ILE A 81 21.49 12.34 4.05
C ILE A 81 21.15 12.93 5.41
N LEU A 82 19.88 13.26 5.66
CA LEU A 82 19.42 13.82 6.94
C LEU A 82 19.80 12.91 8.12
N LEU A 83 19.49 11.62 8.03
CA LEU A 83 19.81 10.64 9.08
C LEU A 83 21.31 10.51 9.31
N SER A 84 22.12 10.57 8.25
CA SER A 84 23.58 10.53 8.36
C SER A 84 24.12 11.72 9.12
N VAL A 85 23.54 12.91 8.91
CA VAL A 85 23.95 14.15 9.63
C VAL A 85 23.51 14.11 11.09
N ILE A 86 22.31 13.63 11.36
CA ILE A 86 21.80 13.44 12.74
C ILE A 86 22.62 12.36 13.47
N GLY A 87 23.13 11.35 12.75
CA GLY A 87 23.92 10.25 13.30
C GLY A 87 23.12 9.10 13.85
N TYR A 88 21.87 8.95 13.43
CA TYR A 88 20.97 7.86 13.83
C TYR A 88 20.30 7.21 12.61
N PHE A 89 20.01 5.91 12.74
CA PHE A 89 19.36 5.12 11.68
C PHE A 89 18.31 4.18 12.26
N PRO A 90 17.22 3.90 11.55
CA PRO A 90 16.19 2.98 12.00
C PRO A 90 16.73 1.59 12.33
N ASP A 91 16.46 1.09 13.54
CA ASP A 91 16.78 -0.28 13.97
C ASP A 91 15.57 -1.21 13.71
N ARG A 92 15.48 -1.67 12.47
CA ARG A 92 14.39 -2.56 12.04
C ARG A 92 14.34 -3.85 12.85
N LYS A 93 15.49 -4.42 13.23
CA LYS A 93 15.55 -5.66 14.01
C LYS A 93 14.94 -5.48 15.41
N THR A 94 15.22 -4.36 16.04
CA THR A 94 14.61 -4.03 17.33
C THR A 94 13.13 -3.75 17.19
N PHE A 95 12.71 -3.03 16.15
CA PHE A 95 11.31 -2.76 15.87
C PHE A 95 10.53 -4.07 15.63
N GLU A 96 11.02 -4.98 14.79
CA GLU A 96 10.41 -6.28 14.52
C GLU A 96 10.17 -7.11 15.80
N LYS A 97 11.17 -7.14 16.69
CA LYS A 97 11.03 -7.83 17.97
C LYS A 97 9.92 -7.25 18.86
N PHE A 98 9.77 -5.94 18.83
CA PHE A 98 8.79 -5.24 19.68
C PHE A 98 7.38 -5.20 19.07
N SER A 99 7.26 -5.15 17.75
CA SER A 99 5.96 -5.05 17.06
C SER A 99 5.13 -6.33 17.16
N LYS A 100 5.68 -7.42 17.72
CA LYS A 100 5.08 -8.77 17.74
C LYS A 100 4.69 -9.28 16.35
N ARG A 101 5.18 -8.67 15.28
CA ARG A 101 5.03 -9.19 13.93
C ARG A 101 5.87 -10.47 13.85
N LYS A 102 5.22 -11.62 14.02
CA LYS A 102 5.79 -12.84 13.48
C LYS A 102 5.80 -12.60 11.97
N VAL A 103 7.00 -12.43 11.42
CA VAL A 103 7.18 -12.54 9.98
C VAL A 103 6.69 -13.94 9.65
N ALA A 104 5.45 -14.05 9.17
CA ALA A 104 4.97 -15.30 8.61
C ALA A 104 5.93 -15.61 7.48
N LYS A 105 6.68 -16.72 7.58
CA LYS A 105 7.37 -17.27 6.43
C LYS A 105 6.26 -17.55 5.44
N VAL A 106 6.13 -16.67 4.47
CA VAL A 106 5.23 -16.87 3.36
C VAL A 106 5.67 -18.15 2.69
N LEU A 107 4.82 -19.17 2.71
CA LEU A 107 5.09 -20.48 2.11
C LEU A 107 5.23 -20.39 0.58
N ASP A 108 4.98 -19.21 0.01
CA ASP A 108 5.05 -18.97 -1.43
C ASP A 108 5.98 -17.79 -1.73
N GLU A 109 7.17 -18.10 -2.30
CA GLU A 109 8.18 -17.14 -2.74
C GLU A 109 7.65 -16.14 -3.81
N ASN A 110 6.46 -16.38 -4.35
CA ASN A 110 5.82 -15.55 -5.37
C ASN A 110 4.72 -14.63 -4.86
N ASP A 111 4.47 -14.56 -3.55
CA ASP A 111 3.42 -13.71 -2.98
C ASP A 111 3.97 -12.34 -2.58
N ASP A 112 4.19 -11.44 -3.58
CA ASP A 112 4.65 -10.05 -3.37
C ASP A 112 3.64 -9.19 -2.60
N TYR A 113 2.41 -9.67 -2.37
CA TYR A 113 1.42 -8.98 -1.53
C TYR A 113 1.84 -8.89 -0.07
N PHE A 114 2.82 -9.69 0.31
CA PHE A 114 3.37 -9.74 1.66
C PHE A 114 4.88 -9.53 1.64
N ASP A 115 5.36 -8.46 0.98
CA ASP A 115 6.76 -8.10 1.01
C ASP A 115 7.16 -7.76 2.46
N GLU A 116 7.80 -8.72 3.12
CA GLU A 116 8.28 -8.67 4.50
C GLU A 116 9.22 -7.47 4.78
N LYS A 117 9.75 -6.85 3.72
CA LYS A 117 10.73 -5.77 3.85
C LYS A 117 10.12 -4.37 3.98
N THR A 118 8.88 -4.18 3.52
CA THR A 118 8.30 -2.84 3.41
C THR A 118 7.63 -2.33 4.68
N ASP A 119 7.27 -3.22 5.60
CA ASP A 119 6.36 -2.89 6.70
C ASP A 119 7.03 -2.66 8.07
N VAL A 120 8.35 -2.59 8.14
CA VAL A 120 9.05 -2.67 9.42
C VAL A 120 9.05 -1.36 10.21
N ILE A 121 9.06 -0.22 9.53
CA ILE A 121 8.92 1.11 10.15
C ILE A 121 8.18 2.02 9.18
N ASN A 122 6.89 2.21 9.43
CA ASN A 122 6.05 3.07 8.61
C ASN A 122 6.27 4.53 8.96
N TRP A 123 7.32 5.16 8.43
CA TRP A 123 7.60 6.56 8.64
C TRP A 123 8.31 7.20 7.44
N THR A 124 8.18 8.50 7.36
CA THR A 124 8.86 9.38 6.42
C THR A 124 9.55 10.50 7.19
N PHE A 125 10.33 11.35 6.55
CA PHE A 125 10.87 12.52 7.26
C PHE A 125 9.77 13.53 7.65
N ASN A 126 8.58 13.50 7.02
CA ASN A 126 7.44 14.30 7.48
C ASN A 126 7.02 13.92 8.90
N ASP A 127 7.13 12.65 9.27
CA ASP A 127 6.80 12.19 10.63
C ASP A 127 7.76 12.71 11.69
N LEU A 128 9.04 12.91 11.32
CA LEU A 128 10.01 13.54 12.20
C LEU A 128 9.68 15.02 12.48
N LEU A 129 8.96 15.66 11.57
CA LEU A 129 8.60 17.07 11.59
C LEU A 129 7.10 17.33 11.78
N LYS A 130 6.33 16.34 12.24
CA LYS A 130 4.88 16.47 12.40
C LYS A 130 4.46 17.63 13.29
N ASP A 131 5.25 17.91 14.33
CA ASP A 131 4.98 18.96 15.32
C ASP A 131 5.50 20.34 14.90
N GLY A 132 6.04 20.48 13.69
CA GLY A 132 6.56 21.74 13.13
C GLY A 132 8.03 21.68 12.69
N PRO A 133 8.60 22.81 12.26
CA PRO A 133 10.03 22.93 11.99
C PRO A 133 10.86 22.59 13.22
N LYS A 134 12.01 21.92 13.01
CA LYS A 134 12.93 21.51 14.09
C LYS A 134 14.38 21.80 13.71
N SER A 135 15.23 21.95 14.72
CA SER A 135 16.68 21.97 14.53
C SER A 135 17.25 20.55 14.45
N LEU A 136 18.49 20.44 13.96
CA LEU A 136 19.22 19.15 13.97
C LEU A 136 19.45 18.63 15.38
N GLU A 137 19.69 19.50 16.34
CA GLU A 137 19.91 19.17 17.74
C GLU A 137 18.65 18.58 18.37
N GLU A 138 17.48 19.19 18.15
CA GLU A 138 16.20 18.69 18.64
C GLU A 138 15.90 17.30 18.08
N LEU A 139 16.06 17.10 16.76
CA LEU A 139 15.87 15.78 16.15
C LEU A 139 16.85 14.74 16.69
N LYS A 140 18.11 15.12 16.91
CA LYS A 140 19.13 14.23 17.48
C LYS A 140 18.76 13.78 18.89
N GLU A 141 18.25 14.67 19.72
CA GLU A 141 17.79 14.34 21.06
C GLU A 141 16.56 13.44 21.03
N GLU A 142 15.60 13.68 20.14
CA GLU A 142 14.43 12.84 19.97
C GLU A 142 14.78 11.41 19.52
N LEU A 143 15.64 11.31 18.49
CA LEU A 143 16.05 9.99 17.98
C LEU A 143 16.92 9.22 18.98
N ASN A 144 17.73 9.92 19.78
CA ASN A 144 18.51 9.29 20.86
C ASN A 144 17.61 8.65 21.95
N LYS A 145 16.43 9.23 22.19
CA LYS A 145 15.45 8.70 23.15
C LYS A 145 14.58 7.59 22.54
N ASN A 146 14.56 7.46 21.22
CA ASN A 146 13.73 6.49 20.52
C ASN A 146 14.44 5.15 20.38
N LYS A 147 13.95 4.13 21.10
CA LYS A 147 14.51 2.77 21.09
C LYS A 147 14.54 2.06 19.74
N PHE A 148 13.82 2.58 18.74
CA PHE A 148 13.76 2.04 17.37
C PHE A 148 14.77 2.72 16.44
N PHE A 149 15.60 3.60 16.96
CA PHE A 149 16.73 4.18 16.25
C PHE A 149 18.03 3.81 16.95
N LYS A 150 19.05 3.49 16.19
CA LYS A 150 20.40 3.20 16.68
C LYS A 150 21.38 4.24 16.16
N LYS A 151 22.43 4.49 16.91
CA LYS A 151 23.52 5.36 16.50
C LYS A 151 24.23 4.77 15.28
N ILE A 152 24.52 5.60 14.29
CA ILE A 152 25.30 5.20 13.11
C ILE A 152 26.77 5.04 13.51
N GLU A 153 27.35 3.88 13.18
CA GLU A 153 28.78 3.66 13.22
C GLU A 153 29.36 4.00 11.83
N PHE A 154 30.00 5.16 11.74
CA PHE A 154 30.69 5.56 10.51
C PHE A 154 32.03 4.83 10.43
N ARG A 155 32.29 4.16 9.34
CA ARG A 155 33.61 3.53 9.06
C ARG A 155 34.62 4.58 8.61
N ASP A 156 34.20 5.45 7.69
CA ASP A 156 34.95 6.58 7.13
C ASP A 156 33.93 7.70 6.80
N ASN A 157 34.37 8.94 6.67
CA ASN A 157 33.61 10.10 6.20
C ASN A 157 32.30 10.38 6.99
N ILE A 158 32.45 10.89 8.21
CA ILE A 158 31.32 11.49 8.93
C ILE A 158 30.93 12.77 8.18
N PRO A 159 29.66 12.96 7.78
CA PRO A 159 29.20 14.19 7.18
C PRO A 159 29.32 15.36 8.16
N ASP A 160 30.43 16.09 8.10
CA ASP A 160 30.62 17.27 8.90
C ASP A 160 30.08 18.53 8.20
N LYS A 161 30.17 19.67 8.86
CA LYS A 161 29.65 20.94 8.35
C LYS A 161 30.36 21.40 7.07
N GLU A 162 31.63 21.07 6.91
CA GLU A 162 32.41 21.42 5.72
C GLU A 162 31.98 20.55 4.54
N PHE A 163 31.83 19.25 4.76
CA PHE A 163 31.27 18.32 3.78
C PHE A 163 29.91 18.78 3.28
N LEU A 164 29.00 19.16 4.18
CA LEU A 164 27.64 19.58 3.82
C LEU A 164 27.60 20.83 2.96
N LYS A 165 28.48 21.79 3.23
CA LYS A 165 28.58 23.05 2.47
C LYS A 165 29.22 22.89 1.10
N ASN A 166 30.15 21.94 0.97
CA ASN A 166 30.98 21.78 -0.22
C ASN A 166 30.51 20.58 -1.12
N THR A 167 29.48 19.86 -0.69
CA THR A 167 28.86 18.76 -1.47
C THR A 167 27.51 19.20 -1.98
N PHE A 168 27.27 18.96 -3.27
CA PHE A 168 26.07 19.42 -3.96
C PHE A 168 25.25 18.22 -4.47
N LEU A 169 23.94 18.36 -4.42
CA LEU A 169 22.98 17.42 -5.02
C LEU A 169 22.09 18.19 -5.99
N GLY A 170 22.01 17.69 -7.23
CA GLY A 170 21.22 18.29 -8.28
C GLY A 170 19.72 18.16 -8.07
N PHE A 171 18.96 19.04 -8.70
CA PHE A 171 17.51 18.97 -8.74
C PHE A 171 16.93 19.29 -10.12
N SER A 172 15.73 18.77 -10.37
CA SER A 172 14.82 19.20 -11.41
C SER A 172 13.60 19.82 -10.74
N PHE A 173 13.29 21.09 -11.07
CA PHE A 173 12.18 21.82 -10.49
C PHE A 173 11.05 21.96 -11.52
N LEU A 174 9.92 21.36 -11.22
CA LEU A 174 8.75 21.28 -12.10
C LEU A 174 7.75 22.36 -11.75
N ILE A 175 7.35 23.14 -12.75
CA ILE A 175 6.28 24.14 -12.63
C ILE A 175 5.19 23.78 -13.63
N PRO A 176 4.01 23.29 -13.18
CA PRO A 176 2.89 23.02 -14.07
C PRO A 176 2.30 24.30 -14.66
N ASP A 177 1.70 24.20 -15.83
CA ASP A 177 1.12 25.33 -16.54
C ASP A 177 -0.13 25.92 -15.87
N SER A 178 -0.71 25.18 -14.92
CA SER A 178 -1.92 25.57 -14.18
C SER A 178 -1.65 25.64 -12.67
N SER A 179 -2.18 26.66 -12.02
CA SER A 179 -2.17 26.81 -10.58
C SER A 179 -3.35 26.11 -9.87
N LYS A 180 -4.24 25.42 -10.62
CA LYS A 180 -5.35 24.67 -10.01
C LYS A 180 -4.78 23.47 -9.26
N PRO A 181 -5.08 23.31 -7.95
CA PRO A 181 -4.53 22.19 -7.13
C PRO A 181 -4.78 20.82 -7.74
N SER A 182 -5.97 20.54 -8.27
CA SER A 182 -6.30 19.26 -8.90
C SER A 182 -5.43 18.96 -10.13
N TYR A 183 -5.16 19.96 -10.97
CA TYR A 183 -4.28 19.79 -12.13
C TYR A 183 -2.84 19.53 -11.69
N GLN A 184 -2.34 20.29 -10.72
CA GLN A 184 -1.01 20.12 -10.18
C GLN A 184 -0.83 18.70 -9.57
N GLN A 185 -1.81 18.24 -8.81
CA GLN A 185 -1.83 16.91 -8.24
C GLN A 185 -1.78 15.81 -9.32
N GLN A 186 -2.63 15.90 -10.34
CA GLN A 186 -2.61 14.97 -11.48
C GLN A 186 -1.26 14.96 -12.20
N TYR A 187 -0.71 16.15 -12.47
CA TYR A 187 0.58 16.28 -13.12
C TYR A 187 1.70 15.60 -12.30
N TYR A 188 1.81 15.90 -11.01
CA TYR A 188 2.84 15.33 -10.16
C TYR A 188 2.68 13.82 -9.94
N THR A 189 1.46 13.35 -9.79
CA THR A 189 1.18 11.91 -9.72
C THR A 189 1.63 11.18 -10.99
N SER A 190 1.38 11.77 -12.17
CA SER A 190 1.81 11.19 -13.43
C SER A 190 3.34 11.17 -13.58
N VAL A 191 4.01 12.25 -13.17
CA VAL A 191 5.50 12.33 -13.14
C VAL A 191 6.08 11.30 -12.20
N PHE A 192 5.56 11.21 -10.97
CA PHE A 192 5.98 10.23 -9.96
C PHE A 192 5.91 8.79 -10.50
N ARG A 193 4.79 8.42 -11.12
CA ARG A 193 4.62 7.10 -11.71
C ARG A 193 5.62 6.83 -12.84
N ASN A 194 5.80 7.79 -13.75
CA ASN A 194 6.72 7.62 -14.88
C ASN A 194 8.18 7.43 -14.43
N ILE A 195 8.61 8.14 -13.39
CA ILE A 195 9.97 8.02 -12.85
C ILE A 195 10.16 6.64 -12.20
N ASN A 196 9.19 6.18 -11.42
CA ASN A 196 9.29 4.91 -10.70
C ASN A 196 9.25 3.68 -11.64
N VAL A 197 8.64 3.79 -12.81
CA VAL A 197 8.73 2.73 -13.85
C VAL A 197 10.16 2.55 -14.37
N GLN A 198 10.99 3.61 -14.33
CA GLN A 198 12.36 3.61 -14.88
C GLN A 198 13.45 3.43 -13.80
N GLY A 199 13.11 3.48 -12.51
CA GLY A 199 14.04 3.45 -11.38
C GLY A 199 13.93 2.21 -10.50
N GLN A 200 14.17 2.38 -9.19
CA GLN A 200 13.89 1.34 -8.22
C GLN A 200 12.36 1.19 -8.12
N SER A 201 11.84 0.10 -8.66
CA SER A 201 10.41 -0.14 -8.80
C SER A 201 9.68 0.00 -7.45
N LEU A 202 8.62 0.79 -7.47
CA LEU A 202 7.57 0.69 -6.45
C LEU A 202 6.98 -0.71 -6.52
N THR A 203 6.49 -1.21 -5.39
CA THR A 203 5.59 -2.35 -5.45
C THR A 203 4.38 -1.99 -6.32
N PRO A 204 3.72 -2.97 -6.96
CA PRO A 204 2.53 -2.70 -7.75
C PRO A 204 1.46 -1.94 -6.95
N GLN A 205 1.29 -2.24 -5.68
CA GLN A 205 0.35 -1.55 -4.79
C GLN A 205 0.75 -0.09 -4.56
N GLU A 206 2.02 0.22 -4.24
CA GLU A 206 2.49 1.61 -4.04
C GLU A 206 2.30 2.46 -5.31
N SER A 207 2.59 1.85 -6.49
CA SER A 207 2.35 2.52 -7.77
C SER A 207 0.86 2.81 -8.01
N ARG A 208 -0.01 1.90 -7.59
CA ARG A 208 -1.46 2.05 -7.69
C ARG A 208 -2.00 3.10 -6.72
N GLU A 209 -1.48 3.14 -5.50
CA GLU A 209 -1.91 4.11 -4.47
C GLU A 209 -1.73 5.56 -4.92
N ALA A 210 -0.71 5.85 -5.74
CA ALA A 210 -0.54 7.16 -6.32
C ALA A 210 -1.75 7.61 -7.18
N LEU A 211 -2.50 6.66 -7.78
CA LEU A 211 -3.69 6.99 -8.55
C LEU A 211 -4.85 7.52 -7.70
N TYR A 212 -4.93 7.14 -6.42
CA TYR A 212 -5.99 7.61 -5.53
C TYR A 212 -6.02 9.13 -5.42
N TYR A 213 -4.86 9.77 -5.58
CA TYR A 213 -4.67 11.21 -5.48
C TYR A 213 -4.91 11.97 -6.80
N LEU A 214 -5.32 11.27 -7.87
CA LEU A 214 -5.77 11.93 -9.09
C LEU A 214 -7.06 12.73 -8.89
N ASP A 215 -7.88 12.31 -7.92
CA ASP A 215 -9.07 13.05 -7.47
C ASP A 215 -9.10 13.09 -5.93
N GLN A 216 -8.79 14.24 -5.35
CA GLN A 216 -8.75 14.45 -3.91
C GLN A 216 -10.08 14.12 -3.22
N SER A 217 -11.21 14.34 -3.88
CA SER A 217 -12.52 14.02 -3.32
C SER A 217 -12.76 12.52 -3.13
N LYS A 218 -11.98 11.67 -3.79
CA LYS A 218 -12.10 10.21 -3.76
C LYS A 218 -11.02 9.52 -2.89
N VAL A 219 -10.04 10.26 -2.38
CA VAL A 219 -8.96 9.68 -1.56
C VAL A 219 -9.52 8.93 -0.35
N SER A 220 -10.46 9.52 0.38
CA SER A 220 -11.10 8.90 1.55
C SER A 220 -11.95 7.67 1.22
N PHE A 221 -12.35 7.50 -0.04
CA PHE A 221 -12.98 6.27 -0.51
C PHE A 221 -11.94 5.15 -0.73
N PHE A 222 -10.82 5.44 -1.38
CA PHE A 222 -9.77 4.46 -1.63
C PHE A 222 -8.97 4.11 -0.37
N LYS A 223 -8.80 5.09 0.53
CA LYS A 223 -8.11 4.96 1.83
C LYS A 223 -9.06 5.34 2.98
N PRO A 224 -10.06 4.51 3.28
CA PRO A 224 -10.99 4.80 4.37
C PRO A 224 -10.27 4.81 5.72
N TYR A 225 -10.73 5.68 6.62
CA TYR A 225 -10.12 5.96 7.92
C TYR A 225 -9.89 4.71 8.80
N PHE A 226 -10.72 3.68 8.65
CA PHE A 226 -10.59 2.47 9.45
C PHE A 226 -9.34 1.63 9.10
N LEU A 227 -8.70 1.86 7.94
CA LEU A 227 -7.45 1.19 7.59
C LEU A 227 -6.31 1.54 8.54
N GLU A 228 -6.34 2.71 9.16
CA GLU A 228 -5.34 3.15 10.16
C GLU A 228 -5.47 2.41 11.50
N LYS A 229 -6.59 1.73 11.75
CA LYS A 229 -6.84 0.99 12.99
C LYS A 229 -6.18 -0.39 13.04
N TYR A 230 -5.68 -0.89 11.90
CA TYR A 230 -4.98 -2.18 11.86
C TYR A 230 -3.65 -2.09 12.58
N THR A 231 -3.42 -2.99 13.55
CA THR A 231 -2.22 -3.00 14.39
C THR A 231 -1.06 -3.77 13.79
N LEU A 232 -1.33 -4.78 12.98
CA LEU A 232 -0.33 -5.67 12.41
C LEU A 232 -0.21 -5.48 10.90
N LYS A 233 -1.26 -5.72 10.16
CA LYS A 233 -1.27 -5.69 8.70
C LYS A 233 -2.61 -5.19 8.20
N THR A 234 -2.57 -4.12 7.42
CA THR A 234 -3.76 -3.57 6.78
C THR A 234 -4.21 -4.44 5.60
N ILE A 235 -5.44 -4.26 5.15
CA ILE A 235 -5.97 -4.92 3.95
C ILE A 235 -5.78 -4.03 2.71
N ASP A 236 -5.63 -4.65 1.55
CA ASP A 236 -5.73 -3.96 0.26
C ASP A 236 -7.22 -3.72 -0.07
N PHE A 237 -7.79 -2.65 0.48
CA PHE A 237 -9.21 -2.35 0.37
C PHE A 237 -9.67 -2.21 -1.08
N VAL A 238 -8.88 -1.54 -1.91
CA VAL A 238 -9.21 -1.31 -3.33
C VAL A 238 -9.26 -2.62 -4.11
N ARG A 239 -8.42 -3.59 -3.78
CA ARG A 239 -8.48 -4.94 -4.35
C ARG A 239 -9.83 -5.61 -4.07
N TYR A 240 -10.31 -5.54 -2.82
CA TYR A 240 -11.62 -6.08 -2.45
C TYR A 240 -12.74 -5.36 -3.18
N MET A 241 -12.70 -4.04 -3.20
CA MET A 241 -13.71 -3.22 -3.85
C MET A 241 -13.79 -3.49 -5.36
N ALA A 242 -12.65 -3.60 -6.05
CA ALA A 242 -12.63 -3.89 -7.49
C ALA A 242 -13.27 -5.24 -7.81
N VAL A 243 -12.84 -6.29 -7.12
CA VAL A 243 -13.33 -7.66 -7.34
C VAL A 243 -14.82 -7.77 -7.02
N LEU A 244 -15.25 -7.22 -5.89
CA LEU A 244 -16.66 -7.29 -5.47
C LEU A 244 -17.57 -6.37 -6.29
N SER A 245 -17.05 -5.26 -6.82
CA SER A 245 -17.79 -4.37 -7.70
C SER A 245 -18.15 -5.06 -9.02
N GLU A 246 -17.21 -5.77 -9.66
CA GLU A 246 -17.50 -6.57 -10.85
C GLU A 246 -18.44 -7.72 -10.52
N TYR A 247 -18.20 -8.44 -9.41
CA TYR A 247 -19.08 -9.55 -8.99
C TYR A 247 -20.51 -9.08 -8.70
N HIS A 248 -20.69 -7.92 -8.10
CA HIS A 248 -22.02 -7.39 -7.83
C HIS A 248 -22.75 -6.98 -9.12
N GLN A 249 -22.01 -6.40 -10.08
CA GLN A 249 -22.56 -6.04 -11.39
C GLN A 249 -22.98 -7.29 -12.21
N ASN A 250 -22.17 -8.33 -12.15
CA ASN A 250 -22.45 -9.62 -12.79
C ASN A 250 -22.05 -10.77 -11.86
N PRO A 251 -22.99 -11.36 -11.10
CA PRO A 251 -22.70 -12.40 -10.11
C PRO A 251 -22.37 -13.76 -10.74
N ASN A 252 -21.56 -13.76 -11.78
CA ASN A 252 -20.99 -14.95 -12.41
C ASN A 252 -19.52 -15.06 -12.07
N ILE A 253 -19.17 -15.99 -11.18
CA ILE A 253 -17.81 -16.18 -10.69
C ILE A 253 -16.82 -16.58 -11.81
N GLU A 254 -17.27 -17.19 -12.88
CA GLU A 254 -16.43 -17.62 -14.00
C GLU A 254 -16.03 -16.42 -14.89
N MET A 255 -16.81 -15.35 -14.84
CA MET A 255 -16.55 -14.13 -15.61
C MET A 255 -15.67 -13.13 -14.83
N LEU A 256 -15.45 -13.36 -13.55
CA LEU A 256 -14.71 -12.44 -12.68
C LEU A 256 -13.25 -12.30 -13.12
N CYS A 257 -12.79 -11.06 -13.31
CA CYS A 257 -11.44 -10.70 -13.76
C CYS A 257 -11.02 -11.37 -15.08
N VAL A 258 -11.94 -11.71 -15.96
CA VAL A 258 -11.62 -12.33 -17.26
C VAL A 258 -10.71 -11.41 -18.06
N GLY A 259 -9.64 -11.98 -18.64
CA GLY A 259 -8.61 -11.24 -19.38
C GLY A 259 -7.43 -10.76 -18.53
N PHE A 260 -7.56 -10.75 -17.21
CA PHE A 260 -6.52 -10.29 -16.28
C PHE A 260 -5.78 -11.43 -15.53
N GLY A 261 -6.08 -12.68 -15.86
CA GLY A 261 -5.36 -13.83 -15.33
C GLY A 261 -3.96 -14.00 -15.93
N GLY A 262 -3.11 -14.78 -15.27
CA GLY A 262 -1.81 -15.25 -15.77
C GLY A 262 -0.59 -14.46 -15.28
N SER A 263 -0.73 -13.27 -14.72
CA SER A 263 0.34 -12.57 -14.02
C SER A 263 -0.19 -11.55 -13.01
N LYS A 264 0.64 -11.18 -12.04
CA LYS A 264 0.34 -10.12 -11.07
C LYS A 264 0.11 -8.78 -11.75
N ASP A 265 0.95 -8.41 -12.71
CA ASP A 265 0.83 -7.14 -13.44
C ASP A 265 -0.52 -6.98 -14.15
N LYS A 266 -1.09 -8.08 -14.63
CA LYS A 266 -2.42 -8.06 -15.22
C LYS A 266 -3.50 -7.81 -14.18
N LEU A 267 -3.41 -8.43 -13.00
CA LEU A 267 -4.33 -8.14 -11.90
C LEU A 267 -4.18 -6.71 -11.39
N GLU A 268 -2.96 -6.19 -11.29
CA GLU A 268 -2.76 -4.77 -10.97
C GLU A 268 -3.38 -3.84 -12.03
N SER A 269 -3.27 -4.19 -13.30
CA SER A 269 -3.94 -3.44 -14.38
C SER A 269 -5.45 -3.44 -14.22
N TYR A 270 -6.04 -4.54 -13.74
CA TYR A 270 -7.46 -4.63 -13.41
C TYR A 270 -7.85 -3.70 -12.25
N TYR A 271 -7.05 -3.65 -11.17
CA TYR A 271 -7.32 -2.73 -10.06
C TYR A 271 -7.15 -1.27 -10.47
N MET A 272 -6.19 -0.96 -11.34
CA MET A 272 -6.05 0.39 -11.93
C MET A 272 -7.24 0.76 -12.81
N GLU A 273 -7.80 -0.19 -13.56
CA GLU A 273 -9.02 0.03 -14.35
C GLU A 273 -10.21 0.40 -13.45
N TYR A 274 -10.37 -0.28 -12.31
CA TYR A 274 -11.37 0.06 -11.31
C TYR A 274 -11.19 1.48 -10.74
N ILE A 275 -9.96 1.85 -10.36
CA ILE A 275 -9.67 3.20 -9.84
C ILE A 275 -10.02 4.26 -10.88
N ASN A 276 -9.59 4.07 -12.12
CA ASN A 276 -9.89 5.00 -13.20
C ASN A 276 -11.40 5.10 -13.45
N PHE A 277 -12.12 4.00 -13.36
CA PHE A 277 -13.58 3.98 -13.45
C PHE A 277 -14.25 4.83 -12.36
N ILE A 278 -13.80 4.67 -11.10
CA ILE A 278 -14.32 5.45 -9.97
C ILE A 278 -13.99 6.94 -10.09
N ILE A 279 -12.79 7.29 -10.55
CA ILE A 279 -12.35 8.69 -10.72
C ILE A 279 -13.10 9.36 -11.91
N ALA A 280 -13.28 8.64 -13.00
CA ALA A 280 -13.90 9.19 -14.19
C ALA A 280 -15.41 9.45 -14.03
N ASP A 281 -16.05 8.83 -13.03
CA ASP A 281 -17.50 8.94 -12.72
C ASP A 281 -18.38 8.83 -13.99
N THR A 282 -17.98 7.96 -14.93
CA THR A 282 -18.63 7.82 -16.23
C THR A 282 -19.87 6.94 -16.13
N LYS A 283 -21.02 7.54 -16.31
CA LYS A 283 -22.31 6.83 -16.48
C LYS A 283 -22.35 6.22 -17.89
N LYS A 284 -21.95 4.98 -18.05
CA LYS A 284 -22.15 4.20 -19.29
C LYS A 284 -23.06 3.02 -19.00
N ASP A 285 -23.97 2.71 -19.93
CA ASP A 285 -25.01 1.68 -19.76
C ASP A 285 -24.47 0.24 -19.68
N GLU A 286 -23.25 -0.01 -20.17
CA GLU A 286 -22.57 -1.32 -20.04
C GLU A 286 -21.27 -1.13 -19.25
N GLN A 287 -21.35 -1.25 -17.94
CA GLN A 287 -20.21 -1.06 -17.05
C GLN A 287 -19.77 -2.38 -16.46
N LYS A 288 -18.46 -2.57 -16.41
CA LYS A 288 -17.84 -3.72 -15.74
C LYS A 288 -17.97 -3.61 -14.22
N PHE A 289 -17.90 -2.40 -13.67
CA PHE A 289 -17.93 -2.11 -12.25
C PHE A 289 -19.19 -1.31 -11.86
N VAL A 290 -19.59 -1.44 -10.61
CA VAL A 290 -20.69 -0.65 -10.03
C VAL A 290 -20.21 0.77 -9.72
N SER A 291 -20.95 1.78 -10.11
CA SER A 291 -20.63 3.17 -9.78
C SER A 291 -20.80 3.48 -8.28
N LEU A 292 -20.05 4.46 -7.77
CA LEU A 292 -20.18 4.91 -6.38
C LEU A 292 -21.56 5.47 -6.09
N GLU A 293 -22.13 6.21 -7.03
CA GLU A 293 -23.47 6.81 -6.89
C GLU A 293 -24.54 5.72 -6.67
N TYR A 294 -24.42 4.60 -7.41
CA TYR A 294 -25.35 3.48 -7.27
C TYR A 294 -25.10 2.71 -5.97
N LEU A 295 -23.85 2.38 -5.68
CA LEU A 295 -23.47 1.51 -4.57
C LEU A 295 -23.65 2.21 -3.21
N LEU A 296 -23.11 3.43 -3.08
CA LEU A 296 -22.97 4.13 -1.80
C LEU A 296 -23.65 5.51 -1.78
N LYS A 297 -24.60 5.72 -2.70
CA LYS A 297 -25.34 7.00 -2.82
C LYS A 297 -24.43 8.22 -3.00
N GLY A 298 -23.46 8.08 -3.91
CA GLY A 298 -22.50 9.13 -4.23
C GLY A 298 -21.41 9.28 -3.17
N ASP A 299 -21.12 10.50 -2.76
CA ASP A 299 -20.02 10.79 -1.84
C ASP A 299 -20.37 10.52 -0.37
N ASN A 300 -21.58 10.04 -0.07
CA ASN A 300 -22.03 9.77 1.30
C ASN A 300 -21.68 8.35 1.78
N TYR A 301 -20.46 7.90 1.53
CA TYR A 301 -20.00 6.54 1.85
C TYR A 301 -19.54 6.36 3.30
N ASN A 302 -19.35 7.45 4.06
CA ASN A 302 -18.85 7.37 5.43
C ASN A 302 -19.74 6.51 6.33
N GLN A 303 -21.07 6.62 6.22
CA GLN A 303 -22.00 5.81 7.00
C GLN A 303 -21.81 4.30 6.75
N PHE A 304 -21.55 3.90 5.52
CA PHE A 304 -21.31 2.50 5.17
C PHE A 304 -19.94 2.01 5.67
N PHE A 305 -18.95 2.90 5.69
CA PHE A 305 -17.64 2.61 6.27
C PHE A 305 -17.68 2.52 7.80
N GLU A 306 -18.52 3.29 8.50
CA GLU A 306 -18.77 3.14 9.93
C GLU A 306 -19.38 1.77 10.25
N GLU A 307 -20.29 1.28 9.43
CA GLU A 307 -20.88 -0.04 9.61
C GLU A 307 -19.87 -1.17 9.35
N LEU A 308 -19.03 -1.05 8.31
CA LEU A 308 -17.95 -1.99 8.07
C LEU A 308 -16.91 -1.97 9.21
N ASP A 309 -16.51 -0.79 9.68
CA ASP A 309 -15.62 -0.60 10.82
C ASP A 309 -16.16 -1.30 12.08
N TYR A 310 -17.46 -1.14 12.34
CA TYR A 310 -18.13 -1.83 13.45
C TYR A 310 -17.94 -3.35 13.37
N TYR A 311 -18.23 -3.98 12.22
CA TYR A 311 -18.09 -5.43 12.08
C TYR A 311 -16.63 -5.89 12.11
N ILE A 312 -15.68 -5.16 11.51
CA ILE A 312 -14.25 -5.48 11.59
C ILE A 312 -13.80 -5.51 13.06
N LYS A 313 -14.27 -4.55 13.87
CA LYS A 313 -13.98 -4.46 15.30
C LYS A 313 -14.63 -5.61 16.07
N GLU A 314 -15.95 -5.83 15.90
CA GLU A 314 -16.70 -6.91 16.58
C GLU A 314 -16.10 -8.29 16.28
N PHE A 315 -15.61 -8.50 15.06
CA PHE A 315 -14.97 -9.74 14.64
C PHE A 315 -13.49 -9.83 15.08
N GLY A 316 -12.93 -8.80 15.72
CA GLY A 316 -11.55 -8.77 16.21
C GLY A 316 -10.49 -8.68 15.11
N LEU A 317 -10.88 -8.41 13.85
CA LEU A 317 -10.00 -8.52 12.68
C LEU A 317 -8.90 -7.46 12.62
N TYR A 318 -8.99 -6.36 13.37
CA TYR A 318 -7.93 -5.36 13.48
C TYR A 318 -6.63 -5.88 14.10
N ASN A 319 -6.74 -6.89 14.97
CA ASN A 319 -5.63 -7.48 15.69
C ASN A 319 -5.26 -8.88 15.17
N GLU A 320 -5.97 -9.37 14.14
CA GLU A 320 -5.74 -10.68 13.59
C GLU A 320 -4.46 -10.67 12.75
N ASN A 321 -3.63 -11.70 12.93
CA ASN A 321 -2.42 -11.90 12.13
C ASN A 321 -2.69 -13.00 11.12
N PHE A 322 -3.13 -12.62 9.94
CA PHE A 322 -3.35 -13.56 8.85
C PHE A 322 -2.03 -14.08 8.30
N ASP A 323 -1.86 -15.40 8.28
CA ASP A 323 -0.65 -16.06 7.78
C ASP A 323 -0.52 -15.98 6.25
N SER A 324 -1.64 -15.82 5.54
CA SER A 324 -1.65 -15.77 4.08
C SER A 324 -2.83 -14.96 3.54
N ILE A 325 -2.77 -14.62 2.24
CA ILE A 325 -3.89 -14.01 1.52
C ILE A 325 -5.13 -14.92 1.47
N ILE A 326 -4.96 -16.24 1.61
CA ILE A 326 -6.07 -17.19 1.67
C ILE A 326 -6.92 -16.90 2.89
N ASP A 327 -6.28 -16.75 4.06
CA ASP A 327 -6.97 -16.44 5.31
C ASP A 327 -7.69 -15.11 5.20
N GLN A 328 -6.95 -14.06 4.81
CA GLN A 328 -7.48 -12.72 4.70
C GLN A 328 -8.69 -12.66 3.76
N ASP A 329 -8.63 -13.29 2.59
CA ASP A 329 -9.70 -13.27 1.61
C ASP A 329 -10.98 -13.96 2.11
N LEU A 330 -10.84 -15.07 2.84
CA LEU A 330 -12.00 -15.77 3.37
C LEU A 330 -12.76 -14.94 4.41
N TYR A 331 -12.05 -14.17 5.24
CA TYR A 331 -12.67 -13.27 6.21
C TYR A 331 -13.27 -12.02 5.55
N TYR A 332 -12.62 -11.42 4.54
CA TYR A 332 -13.00 -10.09 4.07
C TYR A 332 -13.95 -10.06 2.87
N PHE A 333 -13.90 -11.00 1.91
CA PHE A 333 -14.77 -10.94 0.74
C PHE A 333 -16.25 -10.98 1.11
N GLY A 334 -16.68 -11.94 1.93
CA GLY A 334 -18.07 -12.03 2.37
C GLY A 334 -18.48 -10.84 3.25
N LEU A 335 -17.62 -10.46 4.22
CA LEU A 335 -17.88 -9.31 5.09
C LEU A 335 -18.13 -8.04 4.29
N ILE A 336 -17.20 -7.66 3.43
CA ILE A 336 -17.29 -6.44 2.63
C ILE A 336 -18.48 -6.52 1.66
N TYR A 337 -18.72 -7.69 1.05
CA TYR A 337 -19.81 -7.86 0.12
C TYR A 337 -21.17 -7.62 0.78
N PHE A 338 -21.43 -8.25 1.92
CA PHE A 338 -22.74 -8.11 2.56
C PHE A 338 -22.92 -6.75 3.22
N VAL A 339 -21.88 -6.16 3.80
CA VAL A 339 -22.00 -4.85 4.46
C VAL A 339 -22.08 -3.72 3.43
N LEU A 340 -21.14 -3.66 2.47
CA LEU A 340 -21.07 -2.51 1.55
C LEU A 340 -21.94 -2.68 0.30
N PHE A 341 -21.94 -3.86 -0.33
CA PHE A 341 -22.64 -4.06 -1.60
C PHE A 341 -24.11 -4.45 -1.41
N MET A 342 -24.38 -5.34 -0.47
CA MET A 342 -25.75 -5.79 -0.19
C MET A 342 -26.44 -4.97 0.90
N GLN A 343 -25.70 -4.12 1.63
CA GLN A 343 -26.17 -3.27 2.72
C GLN A 343 -27.00 -4.06 3.74
N LYS A 344 -26.52 -5.24 4.13
CA LYS A 344 -27.15 -6.16 5.06
C LYS A 344 -26.53 -6.07 6.44
N LYS A 345 -27.37 -6.14 7.47
CA LYS A 345 -26.92 -6.37 8.85
C LYS A 345 -26.55 -7.84 9.05
N LEU A 346 -25.44 -8.09 9.72
CA LEU A 346 -24.94 -9.42 10.00
C LEU A 346 -25.33 -9.85 11.43
N LYS A 347 -25.65 -11.14 11.60
CA LYS A 347 -25.99 -11.75 12.89
C LYS A 347 -24.73 -12.03 13.69
N THR A 348 -24.41 -11.18 14.65
CA THR A 348 -23.19 -11.32 15.47
C THR A 348 -23.25 -12.49 16.47
N GLU A 349 -24.44 -12.98 16.80
CA GLU A 349 -24.65 -14.18 17.64
C GLU A 349 -24.09 -15.48 17.00
N ASN A 350 -23.91 -15.50 15.69
CA ASN A 350 -23.39 -16.66 14.96
C ASN A 350 -21.88 -16.60 14.70
N LEU A 351 -21.17 -15.70 15.35
CA LEU A 351 -19.75 -15.41 15.05
C LEU A 351 -18.83 -16.62 15.24
N GLU A 352 -19.04 -17.42 16.31
CA GLU A 352 -18.26 -18.64 16.56
C GLU A 352 -18.42 -19.65 15.43
N LEU A 353 -19.65 -19.86 14.97
CA LEU A 353 -19.95 -20.78 13.87
C LEU A 353 -19.36 -20.26 12.54
N LEU A 354 -19.41 -18.94 12.31
CA LEU A 354 -18.76 -18.33 11.15
C LEU A 354 -17.27 -18.63 11.14
N PHE A 355 -16.59 -18.38 12.26
CA PHE A 355 -15.14 -18.59 12.35
C PHE A 355 -14.75 -20.07 12.21
N GLU A 356 -15.53 -20.98 12.76
CA GLU A 356 -15.32 -22.41 12.56
C GLU A 356 -15.39 -22.77 11.07
N LYS A 357 -16.44 -22.32 10.37
CA LYS A 357 -16.62 -22.58 8.93
C LYS A 357 -15.51 -21.98 8.09
N LEU A 358 -15.10 -20.72 8.41
CA LEU A 358 -13.99 -20.05 7.71
C LEU A 358 -12.68 -20.80 7.92
N LYS A 359 -12.35 -21.21 9.17
CA LYS A 359 -11.13 -21.97 9.48
C LYS A 359 -11.10 -23.30 8.73
N ASN A 360 -12.18 -24.06 8.75
CA ASN A 360 -12.27 -25.34 8.03
C ASN A 360 -12.03 -25.13 6.52
N LYS A 361 -12.57 -24.04 5.96
CA LYS A 361 -12.37 -23.74 4.53
C LYS A 361 -10.94 -23.25 4.23
N ILE A 362 -10.31 -22.51 5.14
CA ILE A 362 -8.92 -22.09 5.05
C ILE A 362 -8.01 -23.34 5.07
N GLU A 363 -8.23 -24.27 6.00
CA GLU A 363 -7.48 -25.53 6.08
C GLU A 363 -7.60 -26.34 4.79
N GLU A 364 -8.82 -26.49 4.26
CA GLU A 364 -9.06 -27.14 2.96
C GLU A 364 -8.27 -26.48 1.82
N PHE A 365 -8.22 -25.15 1.76
CA PHE A 365 -7.50 -24.44 0.71
C PHE A 365 -5.99 -24.48 0.89
N LYS A 366 -5.49 -24.60 2.13
CA LYS A 366 -4.07 -24.70 2.47
C LYS A 366 -3.54 -26.13 2.46
N ASP A 367 -4.41 -27.14 2.43
CA ASP A 367 -3.96 -28.53 2.33
C ASP A 367 -3.18 -28.71 1.01
N PRO A 368 -1.93 -29.19 1.07
CA PRO A 368 -1.12 -29.42 -0.12
C PRO A 368 -1.68 -30.50 -1.06
N PHE A 369 -2.67 -31.25 -0.60
CA PHE A 369 -3.30 -32.32 -1.34
C PHE A 369 -4.81 -32.16 -1.39
N THR A 370 -5.42 -32.62 -2.49
CA THR A 370 -6.86 -32.77 -2.64
C THR A 370 -7.16 -34.19 -3.13
N TYR A 371 -8.33 -34.69 -2.74
CA TYR A 371 -8.76 -36.04 -3.11
C TYR A 371 -9.91 -35.95 -4.12
N LYS A 372 -9.73 -36.60 -5.28
CA LYS A 372 -10.81 -36.70 -6.28
C LYS A 372 -11.39 -38.10 -6.28
N PRO A 373 -12.71 -38.25 -6.28
CA PRO A 373 -13.33 -39.54 -6.47
C PRO A 373 -13.01 -40.05 -7.88
N VAL A 374 -12.64 -41.32 -7.98
CA VAL A 374 -12.39 -42.03 -9.23
C VAL A 374 -13.05 -43.41 -9.16
N GLU A 375 -13.58 -43.85 -10.28
CA GLU A 375 -14.03 -45.24 -10.47
C GLU A 375 -12.85 -45.99 -11.13
N PHE A 376 -12.39 -47.04 -10.49
CA PHE A 376 -11.33 -47.89 -11.03
C PHE A 376 -11.94 -48.88 -12.06
N ASP A 377 -11.06 -49.38 -12.95
CA ASP A 377 -11.47 -50.37 -13.96
C ASP A 377 -12.08 -51.65 -13.35
N SER A 378 -11.89 -51.87 -12.05
CA SER A 378 -12.56 -52.95 -11.27
C SER A 378 -14.02 -52.65 -10.93
N GLY A 379 -14.54 -51.45 -11.20
CA GLY A 379 -15.86 -50.99 -10.76
C GLY A 379 -15.92 -50.54 -9.30
N GLU A 380 -14.78 -50.43 -8.61
CA GLU A 380 -14.70 -49.93 -7.25
C GLU A 380 -14.55 -48.40 -7.26
N GLU A 381 -15.29 -47.71 -6.39
CA GLU A 381 -15.11 -46.27 -6.14
C GLU A 381 -13.94 -46.06 -5.16
N GLY A 382 -13.09 -45.09 -5.47
CA GLY A 382 -11.99 -44.73 -4.59
C GLY A 382 -11.61 -43.26 -4.77
N PHE A 383 -10.54 -42.86 -4.11
CA PHE A 383 -10.03 -41.47 -4.18
C PHE A 383 -8.58 -41.48 -4.66
N VAL A 384 -8.27 -40.56 -5.58
CA VAL A 384 -6.89 -40.29 -6.00
C VAL A 384 -6.46 -38.96 -5.39
N GLU A 385 -5.29 -38.99 -4.75
CA GLU A 385 -4.63 -37.80 -4.22
C GLU A 385 -4.07 -36.97 -5.36
N ILE A 386 -4.36 -35.68 -5.36
CA ILE A 386 -3.89 -34.71 -6.35
C ILE A 386 -3.22 -33.53 -5.62
N THR A 387 -2.07 -33.10 -6.12
CA THR A 387 -1.40 -31.92 -5.60
C THR A 387 -2.30 -30.68 -5.70
N ASN A 388 -2.54 -30.02 -4.58
CA ASN A 388 -3.24 -28.75 -4.52
C ASN A 388 -2.22 -27.61 -4.67
N TYR A 389 -2.31 -26.85 -5.74
CA TYR A 389 -1.44 -25.72 -6.00
C TYR A 389 -1.98 -24.39 -5.44
N HIS A 390 -3.11 -24.39 -4.72
CA HIS A 390 -3.68 -23.19 -4.13
C HIS A 390 -2.72 -22.53 -3.12
N PRO A 391 -2.15 -23.25 -2.14
CA PRO A 391 -1.20 -22.65 -1.21
C PRO A 391 0.12 -22.20 -1.86
N ARG A 392 0.50 -22.79 -3.00
CA ARG A 392 1.74 -22.44 -3.72
C ARG A 392 1.56 -21.27 -4.69
N ASN A 393 0.34 -20.97 -5.10
CA ASN A 393 0.05 -19.88 -6.05
C ASN A 393 -1.30 -19.21 -5.73
N PRO A 394 -1.46 -18.64 -4.53
CA PRO A 394 -2.74 -18.09 -4.07
C PRO A 394 -3.21 -16.89 -4.90
N SER A 395 -2.29 -16.16 -5.55
CA SER A 395 -2.61 -15.01 -6.41
C SER A 395 -3.23 -15.41 -7.76
N ALA A 396 -3.16 -16.70 -8.16
CA ALA A 396 -3.74 -17.12 -9.42
C ALA A 396 -5.26 -16.92 -9.46
N LEU A 397 -5.76 -16.37 -10.56
CA LEU A 397 -7.17 -16.00 -10.74
C LEU A 397 -8.14 -17.14 -10.37
N LYS A 398 -7.85 -18.37 -10.79
CA LYS A 398 -8.67 -19.54 -10.46
C LYS A 398 -8.82 -19.82 -8.97
N TYR A 399 -7.87 -19.37 -8.14
CA TYR A 399 -7.93 -19.51 -6.69
C TYR A 399 -8.56 -18.30 -6.02
N LEU A 400 -8.33 -17.10 -6.56
CA LEU A 400 -9.05 -15.90 -6.15
C LEU A 400 -10.58 -16.10 -6.30
N THR A 401 -11.05 -16.53 -7.46
CA THR A 401 -12.47 -16.77 -7.71
C THR A 401 -13.08 -17.80 -6.76
N LYS A 402 -12.34 -18.87 -6.41
CA LYS A 402 -12.76 -19.85 -5.40
C LYS A 402 -12.94 -19.22 -4.02
N ARG A 403 -11.99 -18.36 -3.60
CA ARG A 403 -12.07 -17.69 -2.29
C ARG A 403 -13.23 -16.72 -2.23
N VAL A 404 -13.44 -15.91 -3.30
CA VAL A 404 -14.60 -15.02 -3.40
C VAL A 404 -15.90 -15.78 -3.22
N LYS A 405 -16.08 -16.86 -4.00
CA LYS A 405 -17.26 -17.70 -3.93
C LYS A 405 -17.48 -18.28 -2.54
N SER A 406 -16.47 -18.97 -2.00
CA SER A 406 -16.59 -19.64 -0.70
C SER A 406 -16.83 -18.66 0.44
N SER A 407 -16.16 -17.51 0.46
CA SER A 407 -16.39 -16.49 1.48
C SER A 407 -17.84 -15.99 1.44
N ILE A 408 -18.34 -15.60 0.27
CA ILE A 408 -19.71 -15.11 0.12
C ILE A 408 -20.74 -16.17 0.52
N GLU A 409 -20.56 -17.44 0.11
CA GLU A 409 -21.46 -18.54 0.45
C GLU A 409 -21.51 -18.79 1.97
N ILE A 410 -20.35 -18.83 2.65
CA ILE A 410 -20.27 -19.04 4.10
C ILE A 410 -20.96 -17.89 4.86
N TYR A 411 -20.66 -16.62 4.50
CA TYR A 411 -21.34 -15.48 5.13
C TYR A 411 -22.83 -15.46 4.87
N LYS A 412 -23.28 -15.83 3.67
CA LYS A 412 -24.69 -15.92 3.34
C LYS A 412 -25.40 -16.96 4.20
N GLU A 413 -24.81 -18.15 4.35
CA GLU A 413 -25.38 -19.26 5.12
C GLU A 413 -25.51 -18.92 6.62
N ILE A 414 -24.49 -18.28 7.20
CA ILE A 414 -24.35 -18.16 8.66
C ILE A 414 -24.86 -16.82 9.20
N MET A 415 -24.62 -15.72 8.46
CA MET A 415 -24.77 -14.36 8.98
C MET A 415 -26.05 -13.66 8.52
N LEU A 416 -26.82 -14.26 7.60
CA LEU A 416 -28.06 -13.67 7.09
C LEU A 416 -29.28 -14.49 7.50
N ASP A 417 -30.43 -13.81 7.63
CA ASP A 417 -31.74 -14.48 7.63
C ASP A 417 -32.04 -14.93 6.19
N ILE A 418 -32.17 -16.22 5.98
CA ILE A 418 -32.60 -16.81 4.70
C ILE A 418 -34.12 -16.76 4.63
#